data_b8f8b4b10a62d1b8fe0768d6cbb791b8
#
_entry.id   b8f8b4b10a62d1b8fe0768d6cbb791b8
#
_cell.length_a   1.000
_cell.length_b   1.000
_cell.length_c   1.000
_cell.angle_alpha   90.00
_cell.angle_beta   90.00
_cell.angle_gamma   90.00
#
_symmetry.space_group_name_H-M   'P 1'
#
loop_
_entity.id
_entity.type
_entity.pdbx_description
1 polymer ?
#
loop_
_entity_poly.entity_id
_entity_poly.type
_entity_poly.pdbx_seq_one_letter_code
_entity_poly.pdbx_strand_id
1 'polypeptide(L)'
;LILDNLTAINLECSDDNKYNKQSELIMNLIAFAVKFNVIVLLVVHPHKIDTMRRLNKMDVQGISAIIDLAHRIISLYRVSDKDKQGEPKLNGSGWRVKPIKEDVLIDILKDRMLGYEGRSVGVYYEQPSRRFFTSEEDLDRRYSWDKHPYVGGLPYPPEQLNDEEDEVFGTVDGH
;
A
#
# COMPACT_ATOMS: atom_id res chain seq x y z
N LEU A 1 14.58 -0.50 4.64
CA LEU A 1 13.94 -1.00 5.87
C LEU A 1 12.45 -0.73 5.79
N ILE A 2 11.63 -1.77 6.04
CA ILE A 2 10.18 -1.65 6.13
C ILE A 2 9.78 -2.01 7.57
N LEU A 3 8.98 -1.15 8.20
CA LEU A 3 8.42 -1.35 9.54
C LEU A 3 6.89 -1.36 9.43
N ASP A 4 6.32 -2.52 9.54
CA ASP A 4 4.86 -2.74 9.50
C ASP A 4 4.40 -3.32 10.83
N ASN A 5 3.74 -2.55 11.66
CA ASN A 5 3.35 -1.14 11.59
C ASN A 5 3.78 -0.43 12.89
N LEU A 6 3.56 0.90 12.96
CA LEU A 6 3.91 1.70 14.14
C LEU A 6 3.24 1.19 15.43
N THR A 7 2.01 0.69 15.36
CA THR A 7 1.27 0.19 16.54
C THR A 7 1.79 -1.15 17.04
N ALA A 8 2.46 -1.93 16.19
CA ALA A 8 3.09 -3.19 16.57
C ALA A 8 4.46 -2.99 17.25
N ILE A 9 5.05 -1.79 17.12
CA ILE A 9 6.29 -1.46 17.79
C ILE A 9 5.98 -1.22 19.26
N ASN A 10 6.42 -2.15 20.11
CA ASN A 10 6.26 -2.01 21.55
C ASN A 10 7.22 -0.93 22.07
N LEU A 11 6.64 0.24 22.34
CA LEU A 11 7.36 1.31 23.04
C LEU A 11 7.08 1.11 24.53
N GLU A 12 8.02 0.49 25.25
CA GLU A 12 7.94 0.32 26.71
C GLU A 12 7.83 1.69 27.39
N CYS A 13 6.58 2.15 27.61
CA CYS A 13 6.31 3.43 28.26
C CYS A 13 4.90 3.46 28.86
N SER A 14 4.70 4.31 29.88
CA SER A 14 3.40 4.68 30.36
C SER A 14 2.64 5.50 29.28
N ASP A 15 1.31 5.47 29.30
CA ASP A 15 0.48 6.18 28.32
C ASP A 15 0.82 7.69 28.23
N ASP A 16 1.21 8.31 29.34
CA ASP A 16 1.59 9.74 29.40
C ASP A 16 2.85 10.04 28.57
N ASN A 17 3.74 9.09 28.38
CA ASN A 17 4.99 9.27 27.64
C ASN A 17 4.96 8.74 26.20
N LYS A 18 3.85 8.15 25.79
CA LYS A 18 3.73 7.49 24.47
C LYS A 18 4.07 8.44 23.31
N TYR A 19 3.57 9.66 23.37
CA TYR A 19 3.79 10.65 22.31
C TYR A 19 5.28 11.07 22.21
N ASN A 20 5.96 11.23 23.35
CA ASN A 20 7.37 11.57 23.38
C ASN A 20 8.21 10.42 22.79
N LYS A 21 7.89 9.18 23.15
CA LYS A 21 8.57 7.98 22.63
C LYS A 21 8.33 7.77 21.14
N GLN A 22 7.14 8.07 20.66
CA GLN A 22 6.87 8.04 19.21
C GLN A 22 7.71 9.10 18.47
N SER A 23 7.81 10.32 19.00
CA SER A 23 8.66 11.37 18.42
C SER A 23 10.12 10.94 18.37
N GLU A 24 10.62 10.40 19.48
CA GLU A 24 12.00 9.89 19.59
C GLU A 24 12.27 8.78 18.56
N LEU A 25 11.34 7.84 18.43
CA LEU A 25 11.44 6.78 17.42
C LEU A 25 11.55 7.36 16.01
N ILE A 26 10.69 8.32 15.64
CA ILE A 26 10.71 8.92 14.31
C ILE A 26 12.04 9.62 14.05
N MET A 27 12.55 10.37 15.03
CA MET A 27 13.86 11.04 14.90
C MET A 27 15.00 10.03 14.74
N ASN A 28 14.96 8.92 15.50
CA ASN A 28 15.94 7.85 15.39
C ASN A 28 15.88 7.15 14.03
N LEU A 29 14.68 6.92 13.47
CA LEU A 29 14.52 6.35 12.13
C LEU A 29 15.06 7.28 11.04
N ILE A 30 14.87 8.58 11.18
CA ILE A 30 15.44 9.58 10.25
C ILE A 30 16.98 9.57 10.34
N ALA A 31 17.53 9.61 11.56
CA ALA A 31 18.96 9.55 11.77
C ALA A 31 19.57 8.25 11.21
N PHE A 32 18.89 7.13 11.40
CA PHE A 32 19.27 5.84 10.82
C PHE A 32 19.26 5.88 9.28
N ALA A 33 18.19 6.40 8.68
CA ALA A 33 18.07 6.52 7.22
C ALA A 33 19.24 7.32 6.63
N VAL A 34 19.58 8.45 7.26
CA VAL A 34 20.70 9.30 6.83
C VAL A 34 22.04 8.61 7.04
N LYS A 35 22.28 8.04 8.23
CA LYS A 35 23.56 7.41 8.59
C LYS A 35 23.90 6.24 7.66
N PHE A 36 22.92 5.44 7.30
CA PHE A 36 23.12 4.22 6.50
C PHE A 36 22.75 4.40 5.03
N ASN A 37 22.37 5.62 4.62
CA ASN A 37 21.92 5.94 3.26
C ASN A 37 20.86 4.95 2.75
N VAL A 38 19.80 4.73 3.55
CA VAL A 38 18.73 3.80 3.25
C VAL A 38 17.37 4.48 3.28
N ILE A 39 16.39 3.90 2.56
CA ILE A 39 15.00 4.30 2.66
C ILE A 39 14.36 3.54 3.82
N VAL A 40 13.63 4.26 4.68
CA VAL A 40 12.81 3.69 5.73
C VAL A 40 11.34 3.91 5.37
N LEU A 41 10.58 2.83 5.26
CA LEU A 41 9.13 2.84 5.08
C LEU A 41 8.48 2.46 6.40
N LEU A 42 7.73 3.38 6.98
CA LEU A 42 6.94 3.14 8.18
C LEU A 42 5.47 3.07 7.83
N VAL A 43 4.85 1.94 8.10
CA VAL A 43 3.41 1.75 7.91
C VAL A 43 2.68 2.27 9.13
N VAL A 44 1.66 3.10 8.91
CA VAL A 44 0.82 3.69 9.96
C VAL A 44 -0.64 3.51 9.60
N HIS A 45 -1.45 3.07 10.54
CA HIS A 45 -2.88 3.01 10.32
C HIS A 45 -3.53 4.39 10.46
N PRO A 46 -4.61 4.66 9.73
CA PRO A 46 -5.39 5.87 9.94
C PRO A 46 -6.19 5.76 11.25
N HIS A 47 -6.65 6.89 11.78
CA HIS A 47 -7.71 6.91 12.79
C HIS A 47 -8.95 6.19 12.25
N LYS A 48 -9.80 5.67 13.17
CA LYS A 48 -11.09 5.13 12.75
C LYS A 48 -11.89 6.20 12.01
N ILE A 49 -12.26 5.87 10.78
CA ILE A 49 -13.04 6.74 9.90
C ILE A 49 -14.36 6.04 9.64
N ASP A 50 -15.48 6.70 9.97
CA ASP A 50 -16.82 6.12 9.84
C ASP A 50 -17.28 5.96 8.39
N THR A 51 -16.59 6.59 7.44
CA THR A 51 -16.92 6.56 6.02
C THR A 51 -15.72 6.15 5.17
N MET A 52 -15.93 5.30 4.19
CA MET A 52 -14.92 5.01 3.18
C MET A 52 -14.71 6.27 2.33
N ARG A 53 -13.59 6.94 2.56
CA ARG A 53 -13.15 8.10 1.81
C ARG A 53 -11.63 8.11 1.67
N ARG A 54 -11.15 8.86 0.72
CA ARG A 54 -9.70 9.11 0.59
C ARG A 54 -9.16 9.78 1.85
N LEU A 55 -7.99 9.33 2.27
CA LEU A 55 -7.31 9.83 3.45
C LEU A 55 -6.67 11.19 3.17
N ASN A 56 -6.54 11.99 4.21
CA ASN A 56 -5.75 13.21 4.23
C ASN A 56 -4.64 13.11 5.29
N LYS A 57 -3.76 14.09 5.36
CA LYS A 57 -2.64 14.10 6.32
C LYS A 57 -3.08 13.98 7.78
N MET A 58 -4.25 14.54 8.11
CA MET A 58 -4.77 14.56 9.49
C MET A 58 -5.39 13.23 9.93
N ASP A 59 -5.62 12.31 9.00
CA ASP A 59 -6.16 10.98 9.28
C ASP A 59 -5.09 10.00 9.80
N VAL A 60 -3.83 10.38 9.77
CA VAL A 60 -2.71 9.54 10.26
C VAL A 60 -2.84 9.36 11.76
N GLN A 61 -2.94 8.09 12.21
CA GLN A 61 -2.98 7.76 13.62
C GLN A 61 -1.60 7.96 14.25
N GLY A 62 -1.55 8.70 15.36
CA GLY A 62 -0.31 8.97 16.10
C GLY A 62 -0.17 10.45 16.41
N ILE A 63 1.07 10.88 16.49
CA ILE A 63 1.42 12.26 16.79
C ILE A 63 1.60 13.10 15.52
N SER A 64 1.35 14.40 15.65
CA SER A 64 1.61 15.37 14.58
C SER A 64 3.07 15.33 14.10
N ALA A 65 4.01 14.98 14.98
CA ALA A 65 5.42 14.85 14.63
C ALA A 65 5.68 13.84 13.48
N ILE A 66 4.86 12.78 13.35
CA ILE A 66 4.95 11.85 12.20
C ILE A 66 4.71 12.63 10.91
N ILE A 67 3.65 13.43 10.89
CA ILE A 67 3.28 14.23 9.72
C ILE A 67 4.35 15.30 9.45
N ASP A 68 4.83 15.94 10.50
CA ASP A 68 5.78 17.06 10.37
C ASP A 68 7.17 16.58 9.96
N LEU A 69 7.66 15.48 10.52
CA LEU A 69 9.01 14.98 10.29
C LEU A 69 9.14 14.10 9.04
N ALA A 70 8.09 13.40 8.62
CA ALA A 70 8.14 12.56 7.43
C ALA A 70 8.51 13.35 6.18
N HIS A 71 9.46 12.83 5.39
CA HIS A 71 9.84 13.42 4.11
C HIS A 71 8.74 13.24 3.06
N ARG A 72 8.08 12.08 3.07
CA ARG A 72 6.99 11.74 2.18
C ARG A 72 5.89 11.01 2.93
N ILE A 73 4.64 11.34 2.63
CA ILE A 73 3.46 10.65 3.15
C ILE A 73 2.66 10.18 1.95
N ILE A 74 2.40 8.88 1.93
CA ILE A 74 1.64 8.21 0.86
C ILE A 74 0.47 7.51 1.52
N SER A 75 -0.72 7.64 0.94
CA SER A 75 -1.86 6.82 1.32
C SER A 75 -2.29 5.91 0.18
N LEU A 76 -2.83 4.76 0.54
CA LEU A 76 -3.44 3.82 -0.38
C LEU A 76 -4.95 3.84 -0.16
N TYR A 77 -5.70 4.08 -1.22
CA TYR A 77 -7.15 4.09 -1.21
C TYR A 77 -7.69 3.01 -2.15
N ARG A 78 -8.37 2.01 -1.59
CA ARG A 78 -9.09 1.03 -2.39
C ARG A 78 -10.36 1.65 -2.93
N VAL A 79 -10.48 1.71 -4.24
CA VAL A 79 -11.65 2.26 -4.94
C VAL A 79 -12.86 1.36 -4.69
N SER A 80 -13.95 1.95 -4.21
CA SER A 80 -15.20 1.23 -3.97
C SER A 80 -16.05 1.16 -5.24
N ASP A 81 -17.06 0.28 -5.24
CA ASP A 81 -18.00 0.19 -6.35
C ASP A 81 -18.78 1.50 -6.59
N LYS A 82 -19.01 2.28 -5.52
CA LYS A 82 -19.61 3.62 -5.62
C LYS A 82 -18.70 4.60 -6.35
N ASP A 83 -17.41 4.56 -6.06
CA ASP A 83 -16.43 5.40 -6.75
C ASP A 83 -16.33 5.03 -8.24
N LYS A 84 -16.42 3.73 -8.54
CA LYS A 84 -16.43 3.22 -9.93
C LYS A 84 -17.66 3.65 -10.71
N GLN A 85 -18.81 3.78 -10.04
CA GLN A 85 -20.04 4.25 -10.66
C GLN A 85 -20.05 5.77 -10.83
N GLY A 86 -19.40 6.51 -9.91
CA GLY A 86 -19.45 7.96 -9.87
C GLY A 86 -20.83 8.49 -9.46
N GLU A 87 -20.98 9.80 -9.44
CA GLU A 87 -22.26 10.47 -9.20
C GLU A 87 -22.64 11.36 -10.38
N PRO A 88 -23.73 11.06 -11.10
CA PRO A 88 -24.22 11.95 -12.15
C PRO A 88 -24.81 13.23 -11.54
N LYS A 89 -24.77 14.33 -12.27
CA LYS A 89 -25.49 15.56 -11.91
C LYS A 89 -26.99 15.33 -12.02
N LEU A 90 -27.78 15.98 -11.16
CA LEU A 90 -29.24 15.89 -11.12
C LEU A 90 -29.91 16.28 -12.46
N ASN A 91 -29.28 17.17 -13.25
CA ASN A 91 -29.78 17.59 -14.55
C ASN A 91 -29.43 16.64 -15.70
N GLY A 92 -28.82 15.50 -15.43
CA GLY A 92 -28.43 14.51 -16.42
C GLY A 92 -27.23 14.90 -17.32
N SER A 93 -26.69 16.10 -17.16
CA SER A 93 -25.56 16.58 -17.99
C SER A 93 -24.23 16.49 -17.23
N GLY A 94 -23.51 15.38 -17.45
CA GLY A 94 -22.18 15.17 -16.87
C GLY A 94 -22.20 14.60 -15.44
N TRP A 95 -21.07 14.69 -14.77
CA TRP A 95 -20.82 14.07 -13.48
C TRP A 95 -20.67 15.09 -12.37
N ARG A 96 -21.27 14.85 -11.22
CA ARG A 96 -20.94 15.53 -9.95
C ARG A 96 -19.65 14.96 -9.38
N VAL A 97 -19.50 13.62 -9.37
CA VAL A 97 -18.28 12.91 -9.07
C VAL A 97 -18.00 11.97 -10.24
N LYS A 98 -16.86 12.14 -10.89
CA LYS A 98 -16.49 11.29 -12.04
C LYS A 98 -16.20 9.86 -11.58
N PRO A 99 -16.61 8.85 -12.38
CA PRO A 99 -16.20 7.46 -12.16
C PRO A 99 -14.68 7.32 -12.12
N ILE A 100 -14.21 6.47 -11.22
CA ILE A 100 -12.81 6.07 -11.11
C ILE A 100 -12.69 4.68 -11.72
N LYS A 101 -11.81 4.50 -12.70
CA LYS A 101 -11.63 3.23 -13.39
C LYS A 101 -10.67 2.29 -12.66
N GLU A 102 -9.68 2.86 -12.04
CA GLU A 102 -8.61 2.17 -11.34
C GLU A 102 -9.15 1.47 -10.07
N ASP A 103 -8.44 0.45 -9.59
CA ASP A 103 -8.84 -0.31 -8.39
C ASP A 103 -8.25 0.27 -7.11
N VAL A 104 -7.10 0.90 -7.22
CA VAL A 104 -6.41 1.54 -6.09
C VAL A 104 -5.86 2.89 -6.51
N LEU A 105 -6.03 3.89 -5.66
CA LEU A 105 -5.36 5.18 -5.79
C LEU A 105 -4.21 5.26 -4.79
N ILE A 106 -3.05 5.64 -5.27
CA ILE A 106 -1.86 5.96 -4.49
C ILE A 106 -1.79 7.48 -4.40
N ASP A 107 -2.12 8.04 -3.23
CA ASP A 107 -2.16 9.47 -3.02
C ASP A 107 -0.88 9.96 -2.35
N ILE A 108 -0.24 10.96 -2.95
CA ILE A 108 0.90 11.65 -2.35
C ILE A 108 0.35 12.79 -1.50
N LEU A 109 0.24 12.57 -0.19
CA LEU A 109 -0.30 13.54 0.75
C LEU A 109 0.73 14.60 1.13
N LYS A 110 2.03 14.26 1.02
CA LYS A 110 3.16 15.15 1.26
C LYS A 110 4.37 14.66 0.50
N ASP A 111 5.09 15.54 -0.14
CA ASP A 111 6.44 15.30 -0.64
C ASP A 111 7.29 16.56 -0.40
N ARG A 112 8.21 16.45 0.57
CA ARG A 112 9.04 17.60 0.96
C ARG A 112 10.10 17.94 -0.09
N MET A 113 10.58 16.96 -0.85
CA MET A 113 11.63 17.17 -1.85
C MET A 113 11.10 17.84 -3.10
N LEU A 114 9.92 17.43 -3.55
CA LEU A 114 9.35 17.89 -4.82
C LEU A 114 8.28 18.97 -4.63
N GLY A 115 7.91 19.27 -3.38
CA GLY A 115 6.86 20.23 -3.05
C GLY A 115 5.47 19.81 -3.54
N TYR A 116 5.23 18.52 -3.76
CA TYR A 116 3.95 18.01 -4.23
C TYR A 116 3.03 17.67 -3.08
N GLU A 117 1.77 18.06 -3.22
CA GLU A 117 0.66 17.64 -2.37
C GLU A 117 -0.56 17.32 -3.24
N GLY A 118 -1.34 16.32 -2.81
CA GLY A 118 -2.63 15.99 -3.43
C GLY A 118 -2.53 15.38 -4.83
N ARG A 119 -1.38 14.86 -5.23
CA ARG A 119 -1.24 14.09 -6.47
C ARG A 119 -1.63 12.64 -6.24
N SER A 120 -2.26 12.04 -7.25
CA SER A 120 -2.69 10.64 -7.22
C SER A 120 -2.19 9.90 -8.44
N VAL A 121 -1.84 8.65 -8.23
CA VAL A 121 -1.59 7.67 -9.29
C VAL A 121 -2.60 6.56 -9.12
N GLY A 122 -3.37 6.27 -10.16
CA GLY A 122 -4.27 5.12 -10.19
C GLY A 122 -3.55 3.88 -10.67
N VAL A 123 -3.91 2.74 -10.09
CA VAL A 123 -3.39 1.44 -10.50
C VAL A 123 -4.52 0.42 -10.57
N TYR A 124 -4.39 -0.51 -11.51
CA TYR A 124 -5.30 -1.64 -11.72
C TYR A 124 -4.76 -2.86 -10.99
N TYR A 125 -5.64 -3.63 -10.39
CA TYR A 125 -5.29 -4.83 -9.65
C TYR A 125 -5.76 -6.08 -10.38
N GLU A 126 -4.82 -6.91 -10.79
CA GLU A 126 -5.10 -8.22 -11.36
C GLU A 126 -5.17 -9.26 -10.22
N GLN A 127 -6.36 -9.73 -9.92
CA GLN A 127 -6.58 -10.63 -8.78
C GLN A 127 -5.87 -11.98 -8.91
N PRO A 128 -5.85 -12.65 -10.08
CA PRO A 128 -5.18 -13.93 -10.21
C PRO A 128 -3.67 -13.88 -9.92
N SER A 129 -3.00 -12.88 -10.44
CA SER A 129 -1.55 -12.71 -10.25
C SER A 129 -1.19 -11.91 -9.01
N ARG A 130 -2.16 -11.24 -8.37
CA ARG A 130 -1.98 -10.29 -7.26
C ARG A 130 -1.02 -9.14 -7.60
N ARG A 131 -0.97 -8.76 -8.88
CA ARG A 131 -0.11 -7.68 -9.38
C ARG A 131 -0.89 -6.39 -9.56
N PHE A 132 -0.15 -5.29 -9.51
CA PHE A 132 -0.67 -3.97 -9.83
C PHE A 132 -0.03 -3.47 -11.13
N PHE A 133 -0.85 -2.84 -11.96
CA PHE A 133 -0.45 -2.27 -13.24
C PHE A 133 -0.88 -0.81 -13.32
N THR A 134 -0.11 -0.01 -14.04
CA THR A 134 -0.41 1.42 -14.26
C THR A 134 -1.33 1.66 -15.45
N SER A 135 -1.54 0.63 -16.27
CA SER A 135 -2.43 0.68 -17.44
C SER A 135 -3.38 -0.52 -17.41
N GLU A 136 -4.62 -0.30 -17.81
CA GLU A 136 -5.62 -1.34 -18.00
C GLU A 136 -5.19 -2.34 -19.11
N GLU A 137 -4.44 -1.85 -20.10
CA GLU A 137 -3.93 -2.66 -21.20
C GLU A 137 -2.86 -3.67 -20.77
N ASP A 138 -2.24 -3.44 -19.62
CA ASP A 138 -1.23 -4.35 -19.05
C ASP A 138 -1.85 -5.48 -18.21
N LEU A 139 -3.14 -5.44 -17.92
CA LEU A 139 -3.86 -6.55 -17.32
C LEU A 139 -3.71 -7.79 -18.21
N ASP A 140 -3.66 -8.95 -17.59
CA ASP A 140 -3.37 -10.22 -18.26
C ASP A 140 -1.96 -10.35 -18.89
N ARG A 141 -1.08 -9.36 -18.65
CA ARG A 141 0.30 -9.44 -19.09
C ARG A 141 1.01 -10.63 -18.47
N ARG A 142 1.67 -11.42 -19.33
CA ARG A 142 2.44 -12.58 -18.91
C ARG A 142 3.93 -12.27 -19.00
N TYR A 143 4.67 -12.73 -18.00
CA TYR A 143 6.12 -12.61 -17.95
C TYR A 143 6.77 -13.98 -18.17
N SER A 144 8.03 -13.99 -18.59
CA SER A 144 8.76 -15.22 -18.89
C SER A 144 8.91 -16.19 -17.71
N TRP A 145 8.75 -15.67 -16.49
CA TRP A 145 8.77 -16.48 -15.25
C TRP A 145 7.39 -16.97 -14.81
N ASP A 146 6.30 -16.55 -15.49
CA ASP A 146 4.96 -17.07 -15.23
C ASP A 146 4.84 -18.46 -15.82
N LYS A 147 5.01 -19.49 -15.00
CA LYS A 147 5.02 -20.90 -15.43
C LYS A 147 3.62 -21.41 -15.81
N HIS A 148 2.55 -20.86 -15.20
CA HIS A 148 1.19 -21.35 -15.35
C HIS A 148 0.21 -20.24 -15.70
N PRO A 149 -0.80 -20.51 -16.54
CA PRO A 149 -1.88 -19.58 -16.79
C PRO A 149 -2.73 -19.43 -15.53
N TYR A 150 -3.12 -18.18 -15.20
CA TYR A 150 -4.06 -17.92 -14.11
C TYR A 150 -5.48 -18.26 -14.57
N VAL A 151 -6.18 -19.07 -13.79
CA VAL A 151 -7.56 -19.51 -14.09
C VAL A 151 -8.45 -19.23 -12.90
N GLY A 152 -9.57 -18.53 -13.13
CA GLY A 152 -10.64 -18.41 -12.15
C GLY A 152 -10.34 -17.68 -10.84
N GLY A 153 -9.44 -16.70 -10.87
CA GLY A 153 -9.16 -15.84 -9.70
C GLY A 153 -8.22 -16.45 -8.65
N LEU A 154 -7.78 -17.68 -8.83
CA LEU A 154 -6.71 -18.30 -8.05
C LEU A 154 -5.53 -18.58 -8.96
N PRO A 155 -4.28 -18.33 -8.51
CA PRO A 155 -3.09 -18.62 -9.33
C PRO A 155 -2.96 -20.11 -9.68
N TYR A 156 -3.58 -20.99 -8.87
CA TYR A 156 -3.60 -22.45 -9.08
C TYR A 156 -4.96 -23.00 -8.65
N PRO A 157 -5.63 -23.83 -9.48
CA PRO A 157 -6.72 -24.67 -8.98
C PRO A 157 -6.16 -25.63 -7.92
N PRO A 158 -6.91 -25.90 -6.83
CA PRO A 158 -6.47 -26.75 -5.73
C PRO A 158 -6.00 -28.15 -6.16
N GLU A 159 -6.50 -28.63 -7.30
CA GLU A 159 -6.20 -29.96 -7.84
C GLU A 159 -4.86 -30.03 -8.59
N GLN A 160 -4.21 -28.89 -8.89
CA GLN A 160 -2.92 -28.85 -9.58
C GLN A 160 -1.74 -28.60 -8.62
N LEU A 161 -2.00 -28.57 -7.33
CA LEU A 161 -0.93 -28.61 -6.30
C LEU A 161 -0.39 -30.03 -6.09
N ASN A 162 -0.57 -30.91 -7.09
CA ASN A 162 -0.11 -32.28 -7.02
C ASN A 162 1.38 -32.39 -7.27
N ASP A 163 2.05 -32.80 -6.27
CA ASP A 163 3.06 -33.88 -6.17
C ASP A 163 4.27 -33.89 -7.13
N GLU A 164 4.41 -32.94 -8.08
CA GLU A 164 5.59 -32.92 -8.95
C GLU A 164 6.77 -32.08 -8.40
N GLU A 165 6.59 -31.33 -7.30
CA GLU A 165 7.68 -30.53 -6.71
C GLU A 165 8.55 -31.29 -5.70
N ASP A 166 8.15 -32.48 -5.25
CA ASP A 166 8.94 -33.29 -4.32
C ASP A 166 10.13 -34.02 -4.96
N GLU A 167 10.24 -34.05 -6.30
CA GLU A 167 11.38 -34.71 -7.00
C GLU A 167 12.57 -33.77 -7.28
N VAL A 168 12.50 -32.48 -7.00
CA VAL A 168 13.60 -31.55 -7.35
C VAL A 168 14.63 -31.36 -6.22
N PHE A 169 14.35 -31.82 -5.01
CA PHE A 169 15.38 -31.94 -3.98
C PHE A 169 15.97 -33.37 -3.96
N GLY A 170 16.71 -33.68 -5.04
CA GLY A 170 17.57 -34.82 -5.08
C GLY A 170 18.55 -34.77 -3.91
N THR A 171 18.52 -35.81 -3.11
CA THR A 171 19.47 -36.16 -2.07
C THR A 171 20.90 -35.90 -2.56
N VAL A 172 21.58 -34.96 -1.91
CA VAL A 172 23.04 -34.87 -2.03
C VAL A 172 23.59 -35.98 -1.16
N ASP A 173 23.81 -37.16 -1.78
CA ASP A 173 24.57 -38.22 -1.16
C ASP A 173 26.01 -37.75 -0.98
N GLY A 174 26.44 -37.75 0.26
CA GLY A 174 27.82 -37.46 0.61
C GLY A 174 28.77 -38.57 0.18
N HIS A 175 29.89 -38.14 -0.38
CA HIS A 175 31.18 -38.82 -0.29
C HIS A 175 32.27 -37.81 -0.02
#